data_8b1583e0605cdc76abe2efabeae90992
#
_entry.id   8b1583e0605cdc76abe2efabeae90992
#
_cell.length_a   1.000
_cell.length_b   1.000
_cell.length_c   1.000
_cell.angle_alpha   90.00
_cell.angle_beta   90.00
_cell.angle_gamma   90.00
#
_symmetry.space_group_name_H-M   'P 1'
#
loop_
_entity.id
_entity.type
_entity.pdbx_description
1 polymer ?
#
loop_
_entity_poly.entity_id
_entity_poly.type
_entity_poly.pdbx_seq_one_letter_code
_entity_poly.pdbx_strand_id
1 'polypeptide(L)'
;VTQISNTGMEQHKQMIYDILLEVFKENNHIIKAIYERNDIKVREKEGLTTYKGFFYNPNHVSPQTIINENGIQLQVDIENGQKTGYFLDQKSNRVLLRNIARDKRVLDCFSHTGGFALNAAYGNAKAVTAVDVSNVALQQGYQNAKLNHLEDKIQFVQADVFDYLEQLKNNEFDIIVLDPPAFTKSRKTVNSAYYGYKNINMKAMNVLRNGGYLITCSCSRFMETKLFEQMLLESAKECGVTLRQISVTQQNPDHPILWTMDETSYLKYFIFQIL
;
A
#
# COMPACT_ATOMS: atom_id res chain seq x y z
N VAL A 1 -2.45 -13.10 -11.63
CA VAL A 1 -3.21 -11.96 -12.21
C VAL A 1 -2.37 -11.31 -13.27
N THR A 2 -2.96 -11.02 -14.42
CA THR A 2 -2.28 -10.44 -15.58
C THR A 2 -2.98 -9.18 -16.06
N GLN A 3 -2.24 -8.32 -16.77
CA GLN A 3 -2.77 -7.12 -17.40
C GLN A 3 -2.04 -6.91 -18.73
N ILE A 4 -2.79 -6.82 -19.82
CA ILE A 4 -2.27 -6.56 -21.17
C ILE A 4 -2.74 -5.17 -21.60
N SER A 5 -1.79 -4.28 -21.89
CA SER A 5 -2.07 -2.86 -22.13
C SER A 5 -1.94 -2.43 -23.60
N ASN A 6 -1.36 -3.25 -24.48
CA ASN A 6 -1.11 -2.89 -25.88
C ASN A 6 -1.53 -3.99 -26.84
N THR A 7 -1.74 -3.59 -28.10
CA THR A 7 -2.24 -4.45 -29.18
C THR A 7 -1.26 -5.58 -29.54
N GLY A 8 0.06 -5.33 -29.51
CA GLY A 8 1.06 -6.34 -29.85
C GLY A 8 1.03 -7.52 -28.88
N MET A 9 0.96 -7.25 -27.58
CA MET A 9 0.86 -8.30 -26.55
C MET A 9 -0.49 -9.02 -26.61
N GLU A 10 -1.59 -8.30 -26.93
CA GLU A 10 -2.91 -8.91 -27.06
C GLU A 10 -2.95 -9.94 -28.21
N GLN A 11 -2.29 -9.66 -29.35
CA GLN A 11 -2.21 -10.59 -30.49
C GLN A 11 -1.47 -11.90 -30.14
N HIS A 12 -0.50 -11.84 -29.24
CA HIS A 12 0.29 -12.98 -28.81
C HIS A 12 -0.13 -13.59 -27.49
N LYS A 13 -1.25 -13.14 -26.93
CA LYS A 13 -1.72 -13.49 -25.59
C LYS A 13 -1.78 -15.00 -25.33
N GLN A 14 -2.38 -15.76 -26.25
CA GLN A 14 -2.49 -17.21 -26.10
C GLN A 14 -1.11 -17.86 -25.94
N MET A 15 -0.19 -17.56 -26.87
CA MET A 15 1.18 -18.09 -26.82
C MET A 15 1.91 -17.71 -25.53
N ILE A 16 1.77 -16.46 -25.09
CA ILE A 16 2.40 -15.97 -23.85
C ILE A 16 1.90 -16.76 -22.63
N TYR A 17 0.59 -16.99 -22.54
CA TYR A 17 0.02 -17.70 -21.39
C TYR A 17 0.32 -19.20 -21.43
N ASP A 18 0.39 -19.81 -22.61
CA ASP A 18 0.80 -21.22 -22.77
C ASP A 18 2.25 -21.42 -22.30
N ILE A 19 3.17 -20.56 -22.74
CA ILE A 19 4.57 -20.56 -22.30
C ILE A 19 4.66 -20.31 -20.78
N LEU A 20 3.87 -19.39 -20.26
CA LEU A 20 3.86 -19.06 -18.83
C LEU A 20 3.44 -20.26 -17.99
N LEU A 21 2.38 -20.98 -18.40
CA LEU A 21 1.93 -22.20 -17.74
C LEU A 21 3.00 -23.31 -17.78
N GLU A 22 3.69 -23.47 -18.91
CA GLU A 22 4.77 -24.44 -19.08
C GLU A 22 5.96 -24.12 -18.17
N VAL A 23 6.48 -22.89 -18.22
CA VAL A 23 7.61 -22.44 -17.38
C VAL A 23 7.32 -22.59 -15.89
N PHE A 24 6.12 -22.22 -15.43
CA PHE A 24 5.76 -22.43 -14.01
C PHE A 24 5.70 -23.91 -13.65
N LYS A 25 5.16 -24.76 -14.54
CA LYS A 25 5.10 -26.21 -14.33
C LYS A 25 6.51 -26.83 -14.24
N GLU A 26 7.42 -26.44 -15.12
CA GLU A 26 8.83 -26.89 -15.11
C GLU A 26 9.56 -26.51 -13.81
N ASN A 27 9.16 -25.38 -13.21
CA ASN A 27 9.70 -24.92 -11.93
C ASN A 27 8.90 -25.42 -10.70
N ASN A 28 8.10 -26.46 -10.87
CA ASN A 28 7.27 -27.07 -9.81
C ASN A 28 6.24 -26.11 -9.19
N HIS A 29 5.78 -25.11 -9.92
CA HIS A 29 4.71 -24.23 -9.52
C HIS A 29 3.41 -24.57 -10.28
N ILE A 30 2.33 -24.82 -9.53
CA ILE A 30 1.02 -25.10 -10.11
C ILE A 30 0.22 -23.80 -10.22
N ILE A 31 0.00 -23.32 -11.43
CA ILE A 31 -0.93 -22.21 -11.69
C ILE A 31 -2.37 -22.73 -11.62
N LYS A 32 -3.13 -22.25 -10.65
CA LYS A 32 -4.54 -22.63 -10.46
C LYS A 32 -5.46 -21.95 -11.47
N ALA A 33 -5.17 -20.69 -11.79
CA ALA A 33 -5.94 -19.91 -12.77
C ALA A 33 -5.11 -18.72 -13.26
N ILE A 34 -5.49 -18.17 -14.42
CA ILE A 34 -5.03 -16.87 -14.94
C ILE A 34 -6.25 -15.96 -14.99
N TYR A 35 -6.22 -14.85 -14.23
CA TYR A 35 -7.25 -13.82 -14.21
C TYR A 35 -6.72 -12.53 -14.85
N GLU A 36 -7.43 -12.01 -15.84
CA GLU A 36 -7.06 -10.81 -16.55
C GLU A 36 -7.74 -9.58 -15.93
N ARG A 37 -6.97 -8.58 -15.55
CA ARG A 37 -7.40 -7.25 -15.11
C ARG A 37 -7.13 -6.23 -16.23
N ASN A 38 -7.82 -6.45 -17.35
CA ASN A 38 -7.73 -5.64 -18.56
C ASN A 38 -8.72 -4.44 -18.54
N ASP A 39 -9.18 -4.04 -17.36
CA ASP A 39 -10.09 -2.93 -17.07
C ASP A 39 -9.37 -1.57 -16.98
N ILE A 40 -8.33 -1.33 -17.79
CA ILE A 40 -7.52 -0.11 -17.79
C ILE A 40 -7.76 0.75 -19.02
N LYS A 41 -7.87 2.07 -18.82
CA LYS A 41 -8.18 3.05 -19.88
C LYS A 41 -7.15 3.14 -21.01
N VAL A 42 -5.90 2.73 -20.78
CA VAL A 42 -4.88 2.74 -21.83
C VAL A 42 -5.23 1.80 -22.98
N ARG A 43 -5.97 0.72 -22.73
CA ARG A 43 -6.45 -0.22 -23.76
C ARG A 43 -7.34 0.45 -24.81
N GLU A 44 -8.20 1.38 -24.37
CA GLU A 44 -9.08 2.13 -25.28
C GLU A 44 -8.28 2.97 -26.29
N LYS A 45 -7.11 3.51 -25.87
CA LYS A 45 -6.20 4.24 -26.75
C LYS A 45 -5.52 3.35 -27.79
N GLU A 46 -5.38 2.07 -27.49
CA GLU A 46 -4.84 1.03 -28.36
C GLU A 46 -5.94 0.37 -29.25
N GLY A 47 -7.18 0.84 -29.15
CA GLY A 47 -8.33 0.25 -29.85
C GLY A 47 -8.78 -1.11 -29.29
N LEU A 48 -8.38 -1.44 -28.05
CA LEU A 48 -8.74 -2.69 -27.37
C LEU A 48 -9.92 -2.48 -26.43
N THR A 49 -10.78 -3.49 -26.31
CA THR A 49 -11.87 -3.50 -25.33
C THR A 49 -11.33 -3.65 -23.89
N THR A 50 -11.98 -2.99 -22.95
CA THR A 50 -11.70 -3.17 -21.52
C THR A 50 -12.58 -4.30 -20.96
N TYR A 51 -11.98 -5.17 -20.15
CA TYR A 51 -12.69 -6.26 -19.47
C TYR A 51 -11.88 -6.79 -18.28
N LYS A 52 -12.52 -7.61 -17.46
CA LYS A 52 -11.88 -8.44 -16.45
C LYS A 52 -12.53 -9.83 -16.46
N GLY A 53 -11.75 -10.87 -16.17
CA GLY A 53 -12.24 -12.25 -16.19
C GLY A 53 -11.12 -13.29 -16.22
N PHE A 54 -11.53 -14.54 -16.09
CA PHE A 54 -10.61 -15.67 -16.21
C PHE A 54 -10.27 -15.94 -17.67
N PHE A 55 -8.97 -16.00 -17.97
CA PHE A 55 -8.46 -16.58 -19.20
C PHE A 55 -8.30 -18.11 -19.07
N TYR A 56 -7.80 -18.57 -17.92
CA TYR A 56 -7.58 -19.97 -17.63
C TYR A 56 -8.12 -20.26 -16.22
N ASN A 57 -9.06 -21.20 -16.11
CA ASN A 57 -9.66 -21.59 -14.82
C ASN A 57 -10.21 -23.00 -14.87
N PRO A 58 -9.36 -24.04 -14.98
CA PRO A 58 -9.80 -25.44 -15.15
C PRO A 58 -10.52 -26.00 -13.91
N ASN A 59 -10.27 -25.43 -12.75
CA ASN A 59 -10.83 -25.89 -11.47
C ASN A 59 -11.97 -24.99 -10.95
N HIS A 60 -12.44 -24.05 -11.77
CA HIS A 60 -13.52 -23.12 -11.42
C HIS A 60 -13.29 -22.39 -10.09
N VAL A 61 -12.05 -21.97 -9.81
CA VAL A 61 -11.72 -21.23 -8.58
C VAL A 61 -12.37 -19.84 -8.59
N SER A 62 -12.68 -19.32 -7.40
CA SER A 62 -13.18 -17.96 -7.21
C SER A 62 -12.09 -16.92 -7.49
N PRO A 63 -12.44 -15.70 -7.96
CA PRO A 63 -11.49 -14.58 -8.00
C PRO A 63 -11.13 -14.05 -6.60
N GLN A 64 -11.80 -14.54 -5.57
CA GLN A 64 -11.41 -14.29 -4.18
C GLN A 64 -10.48 -15.40 -3.70
N THR A 65 -9.38 -15.01 -3.07
CA THR A 65 -8.38 -15.96 -2.59
C THR A 65 -7.80 -15.50 -1.25
N ILE A 66 -7.21 -16.44 -0.52
CA ILE A 66 -6.43 -16.13 0.68
C ILE A 66 -4.95 -16.23 0.33
N ILE A 67 -4.22 -15.17 0.61
CA ILE A 67 -2.75 -15.16 0.53
C ILE A 67 -2.15 -15.18 1.93
N ASN A 68 -0.92 -15.68 2.06
CA ASN A 68 -0.13 -15.57 3.28
C ASN A 68 1.03 -14.58 3.05
N GLU A 69 1.02 -13.48 3.79
CA GLU A 69 2.09 -12.50 3.75
C GLU A 69 2.80 -12.46 5.11
N ASN A 70 4.01 -13.00 5.17
CA ASN A 70 4.83 -12.99 6.38
C ASN A 70 4.10 -13.54 7.63
N GLY A 71 3.28 -14.58 7.46
CA GLY A 71 2.53 -15.23 8.54
C GLY A 71 1.13 -14.62 8.79
N ILE A 72 0.73 -13.60 8.04
CA ILE A 72 -0.61 -13.02 8.11
C ILE A 72 -1.42 -13.53 6.92
N GLN A 73 -2.61 -14.07 7.18
CA GLN A 73 -3.57 -14.48 6.17
C GLN A 73 -4.41 -13.27 5.74
N LEU A 74 -4.51 -13.08 4.44
CA LEU A 74 -5.24 -11.94 3.85
C LEU A 74 -6.20 -12.47 2.79
N GLN A 75 -7.47 -12.24 2.95
CA GLN A 75 -8.44 -12.42 1.90
C GLN A 75 -8.30 -11.29 0.88
N VAL A 76 -8.15 -11.67 -0.37
CA VAL A 76 -7.93 -10.75 -1.50
C VAL A 76 -9.02 -10.97 -2.53
N ASP A 77 -9.69 -9.90 -2.93
CA ASP A 77 -10.64 -9.88 -4.05
C ASP A 77 -9.91 -9.37 -5.30
N ILE A 78 -9.55 -10.31 -6.18
CA ILE A 78 -8.85 -10.02 -7.43
C ILE A 78 -9.76 -9.26 -8.41
N GLU A 79 -11.06 -9.52 -8.37
CA GLU A 79 -12.03 -8.95 -9.30
C GLU A 79 -12.40 -7.50 -8.97
N ASN A 80 -12.68 -7.20 -7.70
CA ASN A 80 -13.21 -5.90 -7.28
C ASN A 80 -12.21 -5.06 -6.49
N GLY A 81 -11.14 -5.67 -6.02
CA GLY A 81 -10.09 -4.96 -5.30
C GLY A 81 -9.28 -4.01 -6.19
N GLN A 82 -8.63 -3.03 -5.57
CA GLN A 82 -7.73 -2.13 -6.26
C GLN A 82 -6.51 -2.89 -6.80
N LYS A 83 -6.00 -2.49 -7.98
CA LYS A 83 -4.89 -3.17 -8.69
C LYS A 83 -5.18 -4.67 -8.84
N THR A 84 -4.37 -5.51 -8.20
CA THR A 84 -4.48 -6.97 -8.16
C THR A 84 -5.23 -7.48 -6.93
N GLY A 85 -5.93 -6.60 -6.22
CA GLY A 85 -6.68 -6.88 -4.99
C GLY A 85 -5.93 -6.55 -3.70
N TYR A 86 -4.60 -6.37 -3.77
CA TYR A 86 -3.75 -6.02 -2.62
C TYR A 86 -2.46 -5.33 -3.06
N PHE A 87 -1.85 -4.55 -2.18
CA PHE A 87 -0.62 -3.80 -2.45
C PHE A 87 0.62 -4.61 -2.00
N LEU A 88 1.12 -5.49 -2.86
CA LEU A 88 2.25 -6.38 -2.56
C LEU A 88 3.59 -5.64 -2.43
N ASP A 89 3.71 -4.47 -3.04
CA ASP A 89 4.90 -3.63 -3.04
C ASP A 89 5.33 -3.16 -1.64
N GLN A 90 4.39 -3.05 -0.69
CA GLN A 90 4.65 -2.67 0.71
C GLN A 90 4.98 -3.86 1.65
N LYS A 91 5.07 -5.08 1.14
CA LYS A 91 5.23 -6.31 1.93
C LYS A 91 6.37 -6.25 2.96
N SER A 92 7.56 -5.82 2.53
CA SER A 92 8.72 -5.70 3.43
C SER A 92 8.57 -4.53 4.39
N ASN A 93 7.97 -3.42 3.94
CA ASN A 93 7.76 -2.22 4.74
C ASN A 93 6.79 -2.46 5.90
N ARG A 94 5.78 -3.29 5.69
CA ARG A 94 4.86 -3.71 6.77
C ARG A 94 5.57 -4.49 7.87
N VAL A 95 6.59 -5.28 7.53
CA VAL A 95 7.42 -5.99 8.53
C VAL A 95 8.26 -5.01 9.36
N LEU A 96 8.75 -3.91 8.77
CA LEU A 96 9.48 -2.89 9.52
C LEU A 96 8.61 -2.25 10.60
N LEU A 97 7.35 -1.92 10.29
CA LEU A 97 6.39 -1.46 11.29
C LEU A 97 6.17 -2.53 12.37
N ARG A 98 5.95 -3.80 12.00
CA ARG A 98 5.75 -4.92 12.93
C ARG A 98 6.85 -4.99 13.99
N ASN A 99 8.10 -4.78 13.58
CA ASN A 99 9.28 -4.89 14.46
C ASN A 99 9.35 -3.79 15.54
N ILE A 100 8.70 -2.65 15.33
CA ILE A 100 8.70 -1.51 16.28
C ILE A 100 7.36 -1.31 16.98
N ALA A 101 6.34 -2.11 16.65
CA ALA A 101 4.97 -1.91 17.12
C ALA A 101 4.69 -2.41 18.53
N ARG A 102 5.55 -3.27 19.12
CA ARG A 102 5.31 -3.88 20.44
C ARG A 102 5.00 -2.83 21.51
N ASP A 103 3.89 -3.05 22.23
CA ASP A 103 3.39 -2.22 23.32
C ASP A 103 3.07 -0.76 22.91
N LYS A 104 2.94 -0.48 21.61
CA LYS A 104 2.64 0.85 21.05
C LYS A 104 1.18 0.98 20.65
N ARG A 105 0.65 2.20 20.76
CA ARG A 105 -0.62 2.60 20.14
C ARG A 105 -0.31 3.08 18.72
N VAL A 106 -0.89 2.43 17.74
CA VAL A 106 -0.59 2.65 16.33
C VAL A 106 -1.80 3.22 15.61
N LEU A 107 -1.61 4.28 14.84
CA LEU A 107 -2.58 4.80 13.90
C LEU A 107 -2.12 4.46 12.47
N ASP A 108 -2.95 3.74 11.74
CA ASP A 108 -2.77 3.40 10.32
C ASP A 108 -3.72 4.25 9.48
N CYS A 109 -3.18 5.28 8.83
CA CYS A 109 -3.90 6.21 7.97
C CYS A 109 -3.89 5.72 6.52
N PHE A 110 -5.06 5.83 5.85
CA PHE A 110 -5.28 5.25 4.52
C PHE A 110 -5.10 3.73 4.53
N SER A 111 -5.67 3.12 5.56
CA SER A 111 -5.40 1.72 5.92
C SER A 111 -5.84 0.71 4.88
N HIS A 112 -6.72 1.10 3.93
CA HIS A 112 -7.31 0.21 2.93
C HIS A 112 -7.86 -1.05 3.60
N THR A 113 -7.40 -2.25 3.24
CA THR A 113 -7.80 -3.52 3.85
C THR A 113 -6.98 -3.90 5.09
N GLY A 114 -6.36 -2.92 5.74
CA GLY A 114 -5.68 -3.06 7.03
C GLY A 114 -4.28 -3.68 6.98
N GLY A 115 -3.57 -3.57 5.86
CA GLY A 115 -2.26 -4.22 5.71
C GLY A 115 -1.23 -3.82 6.76
N PHE A 116 -1.06 -2.54 7.04
CA PHE A 116 -0.18 -2.05 8.09
C PHE A 116 -0.77 -2.29 9.48
N ALA A 117 -2.08 -2.05 9.67
CA ALA A 117 -2.77 -2.30 10.94
C ALA A 117 -2.62 -3.75 11.42
N LEU A 118 -2.83 -4.73 10.52
CA LEU A 118 -2.65 -6.15 10.82
C LEU A 118 -1.20 -6.49 11.22
N ASN A 119 -0.22 -5.91 10.51
CA ASN A 119 1.18 -6.11 10.84
C ASN A 119 1.54 -5.49 12.20
N ALA A 120 1.01 -4.32 12.54
CA ALA A 120 1.18 -3.71 13.86
C ALA A 120 0.57 -4.58 14.97
N ALA A 121 -0.67 -5.04 14.80
CA ALA A 121 -1.34 -5.92 15.76
C ALA A 121 -0.63 -7.27 15.93
N TYR A 122 -0.18 -7.89 14.83
CA TYR A 122 0.62 -9.11 14.84
C TYR A 122 1.98 -8.91 15.53
N GLY A 123 2.57 -7.71 15.44
CA GLY A 123 3.77 -7.27 16.16
C GLY A 123 3.53 -6.95 17.64
N ASN A 124 2.38 -7.33 18.20
CA ASN A 124 1.98 -7.07 19.59
C ASN A 124 1.84 -5.58 19.92
N ALA A 125 1.32 -4.78 19.00
CA ALA A 125 0.86 -3.44 19.33
C ALA A 125 -0.13 -3.50 20.51
N LYS A 126 -0.13 -2.48 21.38
CA LYS A 126 -1.06 -2.34 22.49
C LYS A 126 -2.50 -2.11 21.99
N ALA A 127 -2.64 -1.28 20.98
CA ALA A 127 -3.89 -1.00 20.30
C ALA A 127 -3.57 -0.45 18.90
N VAL A 128 -4.45 -0.69 17.94
CA VAL A 128 -4.32 -0.19 16.56
C VAL A 128 -5.62 0.47 16.17
N THR A 129 -5.54 1.66 15.55
CA THR A 129 -6.66 2.31 14.87
C THR A 129 -6.35 2.38 13.39
N ALA A 130 -7.23 1.82 12.56
CA ALA A 130 -7.12 1.81 11.11
C ALA A 130 -8.18 2.74 10.52
N VAL A 131 -7.76 3.78 9.81
CA VAL A 131 -8.64 4.83 9.26
C VAL A 131 -8.60 4.82 7.74
N ASP A 132 -9.77 4.77 7.11
CA ASP A 132 -9.94 4.89 5.66
C ASP A 132 -11.32 5.48 5.34
N VAL A 133 -11.46 6.12 4.18
CA VAL A 133 -12.76 6.62 3.70
C VAL A 133 -13.65 5.50 3.17
N SER A 134 -13.07 4.39 2.74
CA SER A 134 -13.77 3.27 2.12
C SER A 134 -14.30 2.27 3.14
N ASN A 135 -15.59 2.33 3.43
CA ASN A 135 -16.24 1.34 4.29
C ASN A 135 -16.04 -0.11 3.80
N VAL A 136 -16.06 -0.32 2.48
CA VAL A 136 -15.85 -1.65 1.87
C VAL A 136 -14.45 -2.18 2.20
N ALA A 137 -13.43 -1.34 2.09
CA ALA A 137 -12.06 -1.71 2.42
C ALA A 137 -11.90 -2.02 3.92
N LEU A 138 -12.50 -1.19 4.79
CA LEU A 138 -12.48 -1.41 6.23
C LEU A 138 -13.20 -2.70 6.65
N GLN A 139 -14.34 -3.02 6.04
CA GLN A 139 -15.03 -4.30 6.27
C GLN A 139 -14.15 -5.49 5.87
N GLN A 140 -13.47 -5.40 4.73
CA GLN A 140 -12.51 -6.42 4.33
C GLN A 140 -11.34 -6.50 5.32
N GLY A 141 -10.83 -5.36 5.81
CA GLY A 141 -9.82 -5.29 6.85
C GLY A 141 -10.25 -6.00 8.15
N TYR A 142 -11.50 -5.79 8.57
CA TYR A 142 -12.06 -6.48 9.72
C TYR A 142 -12.16 -8.01 9.52
N GLN A 143 -12.54 -8.46 8.32
CA GLN A 143 -12.52 -9.90 8.01
C GLN A 143 -11.08 -10.46 8.03
N ASN A 144 -10.11 -9.70 7.52
CA ASN A 144 -8.71 -10.07 7.61
C ASN A 144 -8.21 -10.12 9.07
N ALA A 145 -8.66 -9.20 9.92
CA ALA A 145 -8.34 -9.24 11.35
C ALA A 145 -8.90 -10.52 12.02
N LYS A 146 -10.14 -10.88 11.73
CA LYS A 146 -10.75 -12.14 12.21
C LYS A 146 -9.99 -13.39 11.76
N LEU A 147 -9.58 -13.45 10.49
CA LEU A 147 -8.79 -14.56 9.94
C LEU A 147 -7.49 -14.82 10.72
N ASN A 148 -6.98 -13.78 11.37
CA ASN A 148 -5.72 -13.82 12.13
C ASN A 148 -5.91 -13.73 13.64
N HIS A 149 -7.17 -13.74 14.15
CA HIS A 149 -7.50 -13.56 15.57
C HIS A 149 -6.95 -12.25 16.16
N LEU A 150 -7.04 -11.16 15.40
CA LEU A 150 -6.54 -9.82 15.75
C LEU A 150 -7.66 -8.78 15.84
N GLU A 151 -8.93 -9.17 15.70
CA GLU A 151 -10.09 -8.26 15.67
C GLU A 151 -10.25 -7.42 16.93
N ASP A 152 -9.89 -7.96 18.08
CA ASP A 152 -9.97 -7.25 19.38
C ASP A 152 -8.87 -6.20 19.55
N LYS A 153 -7.82 -6.25 18.71
CA LYS A 153 -6.68 -5.31 18.78
C LYS A 153 -6.81 -4.13 17.83
N ILE A 154 -7.69 -4.23 16.81
CA ILE A 154 -7.78 -3.25 15.73
C ILE A 154 -9.18 -2.61 15.71
N GLN A 155 -9.22 -1.30 15.89
CA GLN A 155 -10.42 -0.49 15.66
C GLN A 155 -10.39 0.03 14.22
N PHE A 156 -11.42 -0.28 13.43
CA PHE A 156 -11.60 0.25 12.08
C PHE A 156 -12.53 1.47 12.10
N VAL A 157 -12.08 2.59 11.56
CA VAL A 157 -12.80 3.88 11.60
C VAL A 157 -12.96 4.41 10.18
N GLN A 158 -14.21 4.62 9.76
CA GLN A 158 -14.50 5.30 8.49
C GLN A 158 -14.44 6.80 8.68
N ALA A 159 -13.40 7.45 8.15
CA ALA A 159 -13.24 8.89 8.18
C ALA A 159 -12.30 9.38 7.07
N ASP A 160 -12.38 10.67 6.75
CA ASP A 160 -11.30 11.34 6.03
C ASP A 160 -10.10 11.49 6.96
N VAL A 161 -8.91 11.10 6.49
CA VAL A 161 -7.69 11.10 7.31
C VAL A 161 -7.27 12.51 7.72
N PHE A 162 -7.47 13.50 6.85
CA PHE A 162 -7.11 14.89 7.17
C PHE A 162 -7.96 15.44 8.31
N ASP A 163 -9.27 15.16 8.27
CA ASP A 163 -10.22 15.56 9.32
C ASP A 163 -9.98 14.75 10.60
N TYR A 164 -9.67 13.46 10.48
CA TYR A 164 -9.39 12.60 11.62
C TYR A 164 -8.16 13.07 12.40
N LEU A 165 -7.05 13.39 11.70
CA LEU A 165 -5.82 13.89 12.32
C LEU A 165 -6.03 15.25 13.02
N GLU A 166 -6.92 16.11 12.51
CA GLU A 166 -7.25 17.40 13.14
C GLU A 166 -7.96 17.26 14.49
N GLN A 167 -8.71 16.17 14.66
CA GLN A 167 -9.49 15.92 15.88
C GLN A 167 -8.69 15.22 16.97
N LEU A 168 -7.49 14.71 16.65
CA LEU A 168 -6.64 13.99 17.60
C LEU A 168 -6.08 14.91 18.68
N LYS A 169 -6.00 14.36 19.88
CA LYS A 169 -5.24 14.99 20.97
C LYS A 169 -3.76 14.67 20.85
N ASN A 170 -2.92 15.56 21.33
CA ASN A 170 -1.48 15.31 21.38
C ASN A 170 -1.18 14.05 22.22
N ASN A 171 -0.21 13.27 21.77
CA ASN A 171 0.26 12.05 22.43
C ASN A 171 -0.74 10.90 22.49
N GLU A 172 -1.76 10.89 21.66
CA GLU A 172 -2.76 9.82 21.61
C GLU A 172 -2.17 8.54 21.01
N PHE A 173 -1.25 8.67 20.06
CA PHE A 173 -0.56 7.55 19.40
C PHE A 173 0.96 7.62 19.60
N ASP A 174 1.59 6.44 19.57
CA ASP A 174 3.03 6.27 19.66
C ASP A 174 3.66 6.10 18.30
N ILE A 175 2.88 5.60 17.31
CA ILE A 175 3.26 5.44 15.91
C ILE A 175 2.12 5.92 15.03
N ILE A 176 2.42 6.74 14.01
CA ILE A 176 1.47 7.10 12.95
C ILE A 176 2.05 6.64 11.62
N VAL A 177 1.26 5.92 10.84
CA VAL A 177 1.56 5.48 9.47
C VAL A 177 0.76 6.34 8.50
N LEU A 178 1.43 6.95 7.54
CA LEU A 178 0.86 7.69 6.43
C LEU A 178 1.23 6.99 5.11
N ASP A 179 0.31 6.20 4.56
CA ASP A 179 0.45 5.57 3.24
C ASP A 179 -0.66 6.05 2.28
N PRO A 180 -0.67 7.35 1.96
CA PRO A 180 -1.72 7.95 1.16
C PRO A 180 -1.70 7.44 -0.29
N PRO A 181 -2.84 7.50 -1.00
CA PRO A 181 -2.87 7.30 -2.43
C PRO A 181 -1.96 8.32 -3.14
N ALA A 182 -1.56 8.01 -4.37
CA ALA A 182 -0.75 8.94 -5.16
C ALA A 182 -1.47 10.28 -5.36
N PHE A 183 -1.01 11.34 -4.70
CA PHE A 183 -1.59 12.69 -4.82
C PHE A 183 -1.29 13.33 -6.17
N THR A 184 -0.31 12.80 -6.93
CA THR A 184 -0.06 13.26 -8.29
C THR A 184 0.12 12.09 -9.26
N LYS A 185 -0.44 12.25 -10.45
CA LYS A 185 -0.28 11.32 -11.59
C LYS A 185 0.33 12.02 -12.81
N SER A 186 0.75 13.28 -12.67
CA SER A 186 1.33 14.07 -13.75
C SER A 186 2.26 15.15 -13.23
N ARG A 187 3.19 15.63 -14.05
CA ARG A 187 4.06 16.77 -13.71
C ARG A 187 3.28 18.05 -13.37
N LYS A 188 2.10 18.24 -13.96
CA LYS A 188 1.26 19.44 -13.77
C LYS A 188 0.71 19.56 -12.34
N THR A 189 0.55 18.46 -11.63
CA THR A 189 -0.06 18.41 -10.29
C THR A 189 0.95 18.18 -9.16
N VAL A 190 2.27 18.22 -9.45
CA VAL A 190 3.32 17.99 -8.46
C VAL A 190 3.26 19.00 -7.32
N ASN A 191 3.09 20.30 -7.62
CA ASN A 191 3.01 21.34 -6.58
C ASN A 191 1.82 21.12 -5.64
N SER A 192 0.65 20.81 -6.19
CA SER A 192 -0.53 20.51 -5.37
C SER A 192 -0.30 19.28 -4.49
N ALA A 193 0.32 18.23 -5.04
CA ALA A 193 0.68 17.04 -4.28
C ALA A 193 1.70 17.33 -3.17
N TYR A 194 2.69 18.19 -3.44
CA TYR A 194 3.67 18.62 -2.44
C TYR A 194 2.99 19.20 -1.21
N TYR A 195 2.06 20.13 -1.40
CA TYR A 195 1.30 20.73 -0.30
C TYR A 195 0.36 19.74 0.39
N GLY A 196 -0.22 18.78 -0.34
CA GLY A 196 -1.03 17.71 0.24
C GLY A 196 -0.19 16.81 1.15
N TYR A 197 0.97 16.36 0.69
CA TYR A 197 1.91 15.58 1.52
C TYR A 197 2.43 16.40 2.71
N LYS A 198 2.78 17.68 2.49
CA LYS A 198 3.24 18.57 3.56
C LYS A 198 2.20 18.70 4.66
N ASN A 199 0.95 19.00 4.30
CA ASN A 199 -0.14 19.19 5.25
C ASN A 199 -0.34 17.93 6.12
N ILE A 200 -0.45 16.75 5.51
CA ILE A 200 -0.73 15.52 6.27
C ILE A 200 0.45 15.11 7.17
N ASN A 201 1.69 15.32 6.70
CA ASN A 201 2.88 15.05 7.51
C ASN A 201 2.97 16.01 8.70
N MET A 202 2.70 17.30 8.51
CA MET A 202 2.65 18.29 9.59
C MET A 202 1.60 17.96 10.64
N LYS A 203 0.37 17.58 10.21
CA LYS A 203 -0.68 17.14 11.14
C LYS A 203 -0.22 15.95 11.98
N ALA A 204 0.40 14.93 11.37
CA ALA A 204 0.91 13.77 12.09
C ALA A 204 2.05 14.13 13.05
N MET A 205 3.00 14.99 12.63
CA MET A 205 4.10 15.45 13.49
C MET A 205 3.60 16.21 14.73
N ASN A 206 2.57 17.04 14.56
CA ASN A 206 2.02 17.86 15.66
C ASN A 206 1.32 17.03 16.74
N VAL A 207 0.75 15.87 16.40
CA VAL A 207 0.01 15.03 17.35
C VAL A 207 0.84 13.90 17.94
N LEU A 208 1.98 13.57 17.31
CA LEU A 208 2.92 12.59 17.84
C LEU A 208 3.66 13.14 19.07
N ARG A 209 3.86 12.27 20.06
CA ARG A 209 4.71 12.60 21.22
C ARG A 209 6.19 12.61 20.84
N ASN A 210 6.98 13.32 21.62
CA ASN A 210 8.43 13.18 21.60
C ASN A 210 8.84 11.72 21.86
N GLY A 211 9.70 11.15 21.03
CA GLY A 211 10.07 9.73 21.01
C GLY A 211 9.10 8.83 20.22
N GLY A 212 7.98 9.38 19.70
CA GLY A 212 7.06 8.68 18.80
C GLY A 212 7.64 8.47 17.42
N TYR A 213 7.00 7.60 16.62
CA TYR A 213 7.48 7.25 15.29
C TYR A 213 6.50 7.72 14.22
N LEU A 214 7.01 8.43 13.23
CA LEU A 214 6.31 8.75 11.99
C LEU A 214 6.80 7.80 10.89
N ILE A 215 5.86 7.07 10.30
CA ILE A 215 6.07 6.31 9.09
C ILE A 215 5.34 7.06 7.98
N THR A 216 6.06 7.42 6.91
CA THR A 216 5.45 8.19 5.81
C THR A 216 5.90 7.67 4.47
N CYS A 217 4.95 7.56 3.56
CA CYS A 217 5.13 6.95 2.24
C CYS A 217 4.68 7.88 1.12
N SER A 218 5.25 7.66 -0.05
CA SER A 218 4.72 8.19 -1.30
C SER A 218 4.92 7.16 -2.42
N CYS A 219 3.83 6.73 -3.04
CA CYS A 219 3.84 5.90 -4.25
C CYS A 219 3.76 6.73 -5.54
N SER A 220 3.82 8.06 -5.46
CA SER A 220 3.77 8.94 -6.62
C SER A 220 5.12 8.99 -7.33
N ARG A 221 5.20 8.51 -8.58
CA ARG A 221 6.38 8.60 -9.43
C ARG A 221 6.89 10.04 -9.56
N PHE A 222 5.97 11.00 -9.78
CA PHE A 222 6.34 12.41 -9.99
C PHE A 222 6.71 13.16 -8.70
N MET A 223 6.48 12.58 -7.54
CA MET A 223 7.04 13.04 -6.27
C MET A 223 8.41 12.36 -6.09
N GLU A 224 9.43 12.90 -6.71
CA GLU A 224 10.80 12.37 -6.64
C GLU A 224 11.29 12.30 -5.19
N THR A 225 12.21 11.39 -4.90
CA THR A 225 12.72 11.17 -3.53
C THR A 225 13.28 12.46 -2.91
N LYS A 226 14.10 13.21 -3.64
CA LYS A 226 14.67 14.49 -3.15
C LYS A 226 13.59 15.52 -2.84
N LEU A 227 12.55 15.61 -3.66
CA LEU A 227 11.44 16.53 -3.44
C LEU A 227 10.62 16.11 -2.20
N PHE A 228 10.42 14.80 -2.00
CA PHE A 228 9.73 14.29 -0.82
C PHE A 228 10.53 14.52 0.46
N GLU A 229 11.85 14.31 0.42
CA GLU A 229 12.78 14.62 1.52
C GLU A 229 12.78 16.12 1.87
N GLN A 230 12.82 16.99 0.86
CA GLN A 230 12.72 18.44 1.08
C GLN A 230 11.39 18.80 1.77
N MET A 231 10.28 18.26 1.30
CA MET A 231 8.97 18.48 1.90
C MET A 231 8.93 18.04 3.36
N LEU A 232 9.50 16.89 3.70
CA LEU A 232 9.56 16.37 5.08
C LEU A 232 10.42 17.28 5.97
N LEU A 233 11.58 17.75 5.47
CA LEU A 233 12.45 18.68 6.18
C LEU A 233 11.76 20.02 6.47
N GLU A 234 11.04 20.56 5.48
CA GLU A 234 10.27 21.81 5.67
C GLU A 234 9.14 21.60 6.68
N SER A 235 8.41 20.47 6.58
CA SER A 235 7.33 20.11 7.52
C SER A 235 7.85 20.05 8.96
N ALA A 236 8.99 19.39 9.17
CA ALA A 236 9.60 19.27 10.50
C ALA A 236 10.01 20.62 11.07
N LYS A 237 10.63 21.51 10.24
CA LYS A 237 11.00 22.87 10.66
C LYS A 237 9.77 23.70 11.07
N GLU A 238 8.70 23.63 10.31
CA GLU A 238 7.47 24.39 10.62
C GLU A 238 6.75 23.84 11.87
N CYS A 239 6.82 22.53 12.12
CA CYS A 239 6.30 21.93 13.36
C CYS A 239 7.23 22.09 14.58
N GLY A 240 8.47 22.61 14.38
CA GLY A 240 9.44 22.75 15.47
C GLY A 240 9.96 21.40 16.01
N VAL A 241 9.96 20.35 15.22
CA VAL A 241 10.42 19.00 15.59
C VAL A 241 11.69 18.61 14.85
N THR A 242 12.47 17.71 15.43
CA THR A 242 13.63 17.09 14.78
C THR A 242 13.28 15.66 14.37
N LEU A 243 13.53 15.31 13.12
CA LEU A 243 13.35 13.98 12.60
C LEU A 243 14.65 13.17 12.68
N ARG A 244 14.67 12.12 13.51
CA ARG A 244 15.75 11.13 13.48
C ARG A 244 15.35 10.02 12.52
N GLN A 245 16.07 9.89 11.41
CA GLN A 245 15.83 8.81 10.45
C GLN A 245 16.22 7.45 11.05
N ILE A 246 15.26 6.52 11.06
CA ILE A 246 15.46 5.14 11.51
C ILE A 246 15.64 4.22 10.32
N SER A 247 14.84 4.39 9.26
CA SER A 247 14.91 3.57 8.05
C SER A 247 14.44 4.33 6.83
N VAL A 248 15.04 4.02 5.69
CA VAL A 248 14.57 4.42 4.36
C VAL A 248 14.56 3.19 3.48
N THR A 249 13.42 2.90 2.86
CA THR A 249 13.26 1.75 1.95
C THR A 249 12.40 2.13 0.74
N GLN A 250 12.28 1.20 -0.17
CA GLN A 250 11.53 1.31 -1.41
C GLN A 250 10.52 0.16 -1.50
N GLN A 251 10.00 -0.10 -2.70
CA GLN A 251 9.14 -1.24 -2.96
C GLN A 251 9.86 -2.57 -2.71
N ASN A 252 9.06 -3.59 -2.39
CA ASN A 252 9.57 -4.95 -2.18
C ASN A 252 10.29 -5.49 -3.45
N PRO A 253 11.34 -6.33 -3.33
CA PRO A 253 12.15 -6.82 -4.46
C PRO A 253 11.38 -7.55 -5.58
N ASP A 254 10.18 -8.07 -5.32
CA ASP A 254 9.27 -8.61 -6.33
C ASP A 254 8.66 -7.53 -7.26
N HIS A 255 8.93 -6.26 -6.97
CA HIS A 255 8.67 -5.08 -7.80
C HIS A 255 10.02 -4.49 -8.25
N PRO A 256 10.68 -5.08 -9.25
CA PRO A 256 12.07 -4.77 -9.58
C PRO A 256 12.24 -3.33 -10.07
N ILE A 257 13.36 -2.71 -9.68
CA ILE A 257 13.78 -1.41 -10.16
C ILE A 257 14.78 -1.61 -11.29
N LEU A 258 14.47 -1.08 -12.47
CA LEU A 258 15.36 -1.09 -13.62
C LEU A 258 16.09 0.25 -13.67
N TRP A 259 17.40 0.26 -13.56
CA TRP A 259 18.22 1.48 -13.54
C TRP A 259 18.16 2.29 -14.84
N THR A 260 17.73 1.66 -15.92
CA THR A 260 17.48 2.30 -17.23
C THR A 260 16.08 2.89 -17.36
N MET A 261 15.21 2.68 -16.37
CA MET A 261 13.80 3.10 -16.37
C MET A 261 13.42 3.69 -15.01
N ASP A 262 13.62 4.98 -14.84
CA ASP A 262 13.38 5.71 -13.58
C ASP A 262 11.95 5.51 -13.03
N GLU A 263 10.98 5.29 -13.93
CA GLU A 263 9.60 5.03 -13.58
C GLU A 263 9.35 3.77 -12.77
N THR A 264 10.29 2.85 -12.78
CA THR A 264 10.21 1.62 -11.99
C THR A 264 10.54 1.85 -10.51
N SER A 265 11.21 2.98 -10.16
CA SER A 265 11.47 3.41 -8.79
C SER A 265 10.42 4.41 -8.34
N TYR A 266 9.33 3.95 -7.76
CA TYR A 266 8.19 4.81 -7.45
C TYR A 266 7.83 4.93 -5.97
N LEU A 267 8.20 3.95 -5.14
CA LEU A 267 7.84 3.94 -3.73
C LEU A 267 8.94 4.53 -2.86
N LYS A 268 8.60 5.49 -2.02
CA LYS A 268 9.42 6.05 -0.96
C LYS A 268 8.78 5.69 0.36
N TYR A 269 9.53 5.10 1.28
CA TYR A 269 9.09 4.72 2.61
C TYR A 269 10.12 5.15 3.63
N PHE A 270 9.70 5.94 4.59
CA PHE A 270 10.56 6.48 5.65
C PHE A 270 9.99 6.15 7.02
N ILE A 271 10.87 5.79 7.94
CA ILE A 271 10.57 5.73 9.37
C ILE A 271 11.42 6.78 10.08
N PHE A 272 10.77 7.71 10.75
CA PHE A 272 11.41 8.70 11.60
C PHE A 272 10.99 8.55 13.05
N GLN A 273 11.91 8.84 13.97
CA GLN A 273 11.58 9.13 15.36
C GLN A 273 11.52 10.64 15.55
N ILE A 274 10.47 11.12 16.19
CA ILE A 274 10.28 12.53 16.55
C ILE A 274 11.10 12.84 17.82
N LEU A 275 11.89 13.93 17.78
CA LEU A 275 12.71 14.41 18.90
C LEU A 275 12.35 15.85 19.24
#